data_2b9066c0bb882b04b330257fd9ffae6d
#
_entry.id   2b9066c0bb882b04b330257fd9ffae6d
#
_cell.length_a   1.000
_cell.length_b   1.000
_cell.length_c   1.000
_cell.angle_alpha   90.00
_cell.angle_beta   90.00
_cell.angle_gamma   90.00
#
_symmetry.space_group_name_H-M   'P 1'
#
loop_
_entity.id
_entity.type
_entity.pdbx_description
1 polymer ?
#
loop_
_entity_poly.entity_id
_entity_poly.type
_entity_poly.pdbx_seq_one_letter_code
_entity_poly.pdbx_strand_id
1 'polypeptide(L)'
;GRRFSIVCVAEGARLPEGGEVVKAFDRRRTDARQLGGIGAVVARRIEEGTGLETRVTVLGHLQRGGSPSAHDRVLATRFGVAAAHCAARGESGLMVALRGTEIVTVPISQAIATLRTVPHDHPLVLAARAVGTRFGDETAAPDGAAQALPDFEQRPGGK
;
A
#
# COMPACT_ATOMS: atom_id res chain seq x y z
N GLY A 1 21.91 -3.80 21.39
CA GLY A 1 20.74 -4.13 20.55
C GLY A 1 19.74 -2.98 20.55
N ARG A 2 18.86 -2.94 19.55
CA ARG A 2 17.77 -1.94 19.49
C ARG A 2 16.76 -2.24 20.60
N ARG A 3 16.24 -1.20 21.26
CA ARG A 3 15.27 -1.34 22.37
C ARG A 3 13.85 -1.62 21.93
N PHE A 4 13.55 -1.43 20.65
CA PHE A 4 12.23 -1.67 20.05
C PHE A 4 12.37 -1.99 18.57
N SER A 5 11.32 -2.55 18.00
CA SER A 5 11.13 -2.75 16.55
C SER A 5 9.77 -2.19 16.14
N ILE A 6 9.69 -1.70 14.91
CA ILE A 6 8.43 -1.24 14.29
C ILE A 6 8.12 -2.20 13.16
N VAL A 7 6.92 -2.78 13.19
CA VAL A 7 6.41 -3.68 12.15
C VAL A 7 5.24 -3.00 11.46
N CYS A 8 5.36 -2.73 10.16
CA CYS A 8 4.28 -2.19 9.34
C CYS A 8 3.58 -3.35 8.61
N VAL A 9 2.27 -3.45 8.78
CA VAL A 9 1.46 -4.51 8.19
C VAL A 9 0.37 -3.89 7.33
N ALA A 10 0.28 -4.31 6.06
CA ALA A 10 -0.80 -3.89 5.18
C ALA A 10 -2.12 -4.60 5.57
N GLU A 11 -3.26 -3.92 5.42
CA GLU A 11 -4.57 -4.51 5.73
C GLU A 11 -4.87 -5.76 4.88
N GLY A 12 -4.36 -5.81 3.66
CA GLY A 12 -4.47 -6.96 2.75
C GLY A 12 -3.38 -8.00 2.90
N ALA A 13 -2.52 -7.93 3.93
CA ALA A 13 -1.49 -8.93 4.17
C ALA A 13 -2.14 -10.28 4.48
N ARG A 14 -1.48 -11.36 4.04
CA ARG A 14 -1.94 -12.74 4.23
C ARG A 14 -0.97 -13.49 5.15
N LEU A 15 -1.51 -14.42 5.89
CA LEU A 15 -0.69 -15.33 6.70
C LEU A 15 -0.09 -16.42 5.82
N PRO A 16 1.06 -17.02 6.20
CA PRO A 16 1.68 -18.12 5.45
C PRO A 16 0.75 -19.31 5.22
N GLU A 17 -0.15 -19.58 6.15
CA GLU A 17 -1.13 -20.67 6.05
C GLU A 17 -2.27 -20.33 5.07
N GLY A 18 -2.25 -19.16 4.48
CA GLY A 18 -3.29 -18.65 3.59
C GLY A 18 -4.47 -18.06 4.34
N GLY A 19 -5.30 -17.33 3.60
CA GLY A 19 -6.50 -16.68 4.12
C GLY A 19 -6.31 -15.20 4.41
N GLU A 20 -7.37 -14.44 4.10
CA GLU A 20 -7.50 -13.05 4.47
C GLU A 20 -8.07 -12.95 5.88
N VAL A 21 -7.53 -12.08 6.71
CA VAL A 21 -8.13 -11.80 8.02
C VAL A 21 -9.33 -10.90 7.80
N VAL A 22 -10.52 -11.47 7.84
CA VAL A 22 -11.77 -10.76 7.67
C VAL A 22 -12.32 -10.38 9.04
N LYS A 23 -12.49 -9.07 9.28
CA LYS A 23 -13.02 -8.54 10.53
C LYS A 23 -14.53 -8.72 10.63
N ALA A 24 -15.25 -8.52 9.54
CA ALA A 24 -16.71 -8.62 9.46
C ALA A 24 -17.18 -8.80 8.02
N PHE A 25 -18.40 -9.33 7.87
CA PHE A 25 -19.14 -9.36 6.61
C PHE A 25 -20.27 -8.34 6.68
N ASP A 26 -20.26 -7.32 5.83
CA ASP A 26 -21.35 -6.36 5.68
C ASP A 26 -21.92 -6.43 4.26
N ARG A 27 -23.10 -7.04 4.12
CA ARG A 27 -23.79 -7.22 2.84
C ARG A 27 -24.27 -5.91 2.20
N ARG A 28 -24.23 -4.78 2.91
CA ARG A 28 -24.63 -3.46 2.39
C ARG A 28 -23.51 -2.76 1.64
N ARG A 29 -22.28 -3.29 1.70
CA ARG A 29 -21.11 -2.73 1.03
C ARG A 29 -20.91 -3.39 -0.33
N THR A 30 -20.33 -2.66 -1.27
CA THR A 30 -19.95 -3.16 -2.60
C THR A 30 -18.94 -4.31 -2.48
N ASP A 31 -18.06 -4.24 -1.46
CA ASP A 31 -17.24 -5.37 -1.02
C ASP A 31 -17.79 -5.84 0.34
N ALA A 32 -18.40 -7.01 0.35
CA ALA A 32 -19.01 -7.59 1.54
C ALA A 32 -17.98 -7.97 2.62
N ARG A 33 -16.70 -8.08 2.26
CA ARG A 33 -15.61 -8.42 3.18
C ARG A 33 -15.01 -7.16 3.77
N GLN A 34 -15.15 -6.98 5.07
CA GLN A 34 -14.38 -5.98 5.79
C GLN A 34 -13.06 -6.60 6.22
N LEU A 35 -11.99 -6.35 5.44
CA LEU A 35 -10.63 -6.72 5.84
C LEU A 35 -10.26 -5.93 7.11
N GLY A 36 -9.47 -6.54 7.98
CA GLY A 36 -8.96 -5.86 9.17
C GLY A 36 -8.62 -6.83 10.28
N GLY A 37 -7.85 -6.33 11.24
CA GLY A 37 -7.41 -7.15 12.38
C GLY A 37 -6.12 -7.92 12.15
N ILE A 38 -5.55 -7.90 10.94
CA ILE A 38 -4.25 -8.56 10.67
C ILE A 38 -3.15 -8.04 11.60
N GLY A 39 -3.13 -6.75 11.90
CA GLY A 39 -2.17 -6.17 12.85
C GLY A 39 -2.26 -6.81 14.24
N ALA A 40 -3.47 -7.07 14.74
CA ALA A 40 -3.67 -7.73 16.03
C ALA A 40 -3.24 -9.20 16.00
N VAL A 41 -3.46 -9.89 14.88
CA VAL A 41 -3.01 -11.28 14.70
C VAL A 41 -1.49 -11.36 14.67
N VAL A 42 -0.84 -10.47 13.93
CA VAL A 42 0.63 -10.38 13.86
C VAL A 42 1.22 -10.04 15.23
N ALA A 43 0.65 -9.06 15.94
CA ALA A 43 1.09 -8.68 17.27
C ALA A 43 1.07 -9.87 18.25
N ARG A 44 -0.06 -10.58 18.31
CA ARG A 44 -0.19 -11.77 19.16
C ARG A 44 0.84 -12.84 18.81
N ARG A 45 1.08 -13.13 17.53
CA ARG A 45 2.10 -14.10 17.10
C ARG A 45 3.52 -13.68 17.49
N ILE A 46 3.81 -12.37 17.43
CA ILE A 46 5.10 -11.84 17.89
C ILE A 46 5.23 -12.04 19.40
N GLU A 47 4.21 -11.72 20.20
CA GLU A 47 4.23 -11.92 21.65
C GLU A 47 4.38 -13.40 22.03
N GLU A 48 3.62 -14.29 21.36
CA GLU A 48 3.72 -15.74 21.58
C GLU A 48 5.11 -16.31 21.23
N GLY A 49 5.71 -15.79 20.13
CA GLY A 49 7.01 -16.29 19.67
C GLY A 49 8.23 -15.67 20.36
N THR A 50 8.10 -14.47 20.93
CA THR A 50 9.25 -13.73 21.48
C THR A 50 9.15 -13.39 22.96
N GLY A 51 7.95 -13.44 23.54
CA GLY A 51 7.66 -12.97 24.90
C GLY A 51 7.73 -11.43 25.05
N LEU A 52 7.84 -10.67 23.94
CA LEU A 52 7.92 -9.20 23.97
C LEU A 52 6.53 -8.59 23.87
N GLU A 53 6.27 -7.58 24.74
CA GLU A 53 5.04 -6.78 24.65
C GLU A 53 4.92 -6.10 23.28
N THR A 54 3.74 -6.21 22.67
CA THR A 54 3.46 -5.61 21.36
C THR A 54 2.25 -4.67 21.46
N ARG A 55 2.34 -3.53 20.81
CA ARG A 55 1.25 -2.54 20.75
C ARG A 55 0.82 -2.31 19.31
N VAL A 56 -0.48 -2.35 19.05
CA VAL A 56 -1.04 -2.16 17.71
C VAL A 56 -1.63 -0.78 17.58
N THR A 57 -1.23 -0.08 16.52
CA THR A 57 -1.85 1.18 16.11
C THR A 57 -2.42 1.01 14.71
N VAL A 58 -3.72 1.19 14.56
CA VAL A 58 -4.41 1.16 13.26
C VAL A 58 -4.49 2.59 12.75
N LEU A 59 -3.70 2.94 11.74
CA LEU A 59 -3.63 4.29 11.20
C LEU A 59 -4.95 4.69 10.49
N GLY A 60 -5.55 3.78 9.74
CA GLY A 60 -6.84 4.01 9.07
C GLY A 60 -6.86 5.31 8.27
N HIS A 61 -7.82 6.17 8.55
CA HIS A 61 -7.99 7.46 7.86
C HIS A 61 -6.88 8.48 8.17
N LEU A 62 -6.07 8.29 9.19
CA LEU A 62 -4.90 9.15 9.47
C LEU A 62 -3.95 9.19 8.28
N GLN A 63 -3.84 8.10 7.50
CA GLN A 63 -3.02 8.05 6.28
C GLN A 63 -3.53 8.99 5.18
N ARG A 64 -4.78 9.41 5.24
CA ARG A 64 -5.43 10.33 4.30
C ARG A 64 -5.80 11.67 4.96
N GLY A 65 -5.39 11.85 6.19
CA GLY A 65 -5.63 13.06 6.96
C GLY A 65 -4.63 14.17 6.64
N GLY A 66 -4.87 15.31 7.24
CA GLY A 66 -4.04 16.50 7.10
C GLY A 66 -4.70 17.60 6.26
N SER A 67 -4.16 18.82 6.37
CA SER A 67 -4.61 19.96 5.58
C SER A 67 -4.11 19.84 4.15
N PRO A 68 -4.95 20.10 3.12
CA PRO A 68 -4.52 20.05 1.73
C PRO A 68 -3.48 21.13 1.43
N SER A 69 -2.46 20.77 0.69
CA SER A 69 -1.48 21.71 0.15
C SER A 69 -2.09 22.57 -0.98
N ALA A 70 -1.37 23.61 -1.43
CA ALA A 70 -1.79 24.38 -2.60
C ALA A 70 -1.92 23.49 -3.86
N HIS A 71 -1.00 22.53 -4.02
CA HIS A 71 -1.06 21.54 -5.11
C HIS A 71 -2.33 20.69 -5.06
N ASP A 72 -2.69 20.16 -3.89
CA ASP A 72 -3.90 19.35 -3.71
C ASP A 72 -5.15 20.14 -4.08
N ARG A 73 -5.22 21.42 -3.67
CA ARG A 73 -6.36 22.31 -3.96
C ARG A 73 -6.51 22.56 -5.46
N VAL A 74 -5.42 22.88 -6.15
CA VAL A 74 -5.41 23.10 -7.61
C VAL A 74 -5.80 21.83 -8.34
N LEU A 75 -5.22 20.70 -7.96
CA LEU A 75 -5.51 19.40 -8.59
C LEU A 75 -6.97 18.99 -8.38
N ALA A 76 -7.49 19.13 -7.16
CA ALA A 76 -8.89 18.83 -6.85
C ALA A 76 -9.84 19.72 -7.66
N THR A 77 -9.53 21.01 -7.83
CA THR A 77 -10.31 21.93 -8.65
C THR A 77 -10.32 21.48 -10.12
N ARG A 78 -9.16 21.11 -10.66
CA ARG A 78 -9.05 20.62 -12.04
C ARG A 78 -9.87 19.33 -12.25
N PHE A 79 -9.80 18.39 -11.31
CA PHE A 79 -10.62 17.18 -11.35
C PHE A 79 -12.11 17.49 -11.27
N GLY A 80 -12.51 18.38 -10.36
CA GLY A 80 -13.91 18.76 -10.19
C GLY A 80 -14.50 19.40 -11.46
N VAL A 81 -13.76 20.33 -12.08
CA VAL A 81 -14.17 20.96 -13.36
C VAL A 81 -14.32 19.91 -14.46
N ALA A 82 -13.35 19.04 -14.64
CA ALA A 82 -13.41 18.00 -15.66
C ALA A 82 -14.58 17.02 -15.42
N ALA A 83 -14.81 16.61 -14.18
CA ALA A 83 -15.93 15.75 -13.81
C ALA A 83 -17.29 16.43 -14.09
N ALA A 84 -17.43 17.71 -13.76
CA ALA A 84 -18.64 18.48 -14.04
C ALA A 84 -18.91 18.58 -15.56
N HIS A 85 -17.87 18.77 -16.36
CA HIS A 85 -18.01 18.78 -17.83
C HIS A 85 -18.44 17.40 -18.36
N CYS A 86 -17.91 16.30 -17.85
CA CYS A 86 -18.37 14.95 -18.23
C CYS A 86 -19.84 14.76 -17.87
N ALA A 87 -20.25 15.14 -16.67
CA ALA A 87 -21.64 15.05 -16.24
C ALA A 87 -22.58 15.90 -17.10
N ALA A 88 -22.17 17.12 -17.45
CA ALA A 88 -22.95 18.02 -18.31
C ALA A 88 -23.12 17.46 -19.73
N ARG A 89 -22.18 16.64 -20.23
CA ARG A 89 -22.28 15.94 -21.50
C ARG A 89 -23.04 14.60 -21.41
N GLY A 90 -23.52 14.22 -20.24
CA GLY A 90 -24.18 12.93 -20.03
C GLY A 90 -23.24 11.72 -20.05
N GLU A 91 -21.93 11.94 -19.96
CA GLU A 91 -20.93 10.88 -19.93
C GLU A 91 -20.93 10.20 -18.55
N SER A 92 -21.08 8.87 -18.52
CA SER A 92 -21.10 8.07 -17.29
C SER A 92 -20.10 6.91 -17.37
N GLY A 93 -19.83 6.27 -16.23
CA GLY A 93 -18.89 5.17 -16.17
C GLY A 93 -17.43 5.57 -16.38
N LEU A 94 -17.11 6.85 -16.27
CA LEU A 94 -15.78 7.43 -16.43
C LEU A 94 -15.20 7.87 -15.08
N MET A 95 -13.91 7.76 -14.95
CA MET A 95 -13.10 8.33 -13.87
C MET A 95 -12.21 9.44 -14.45
N VAL A 96 -12.21 10.60 -13.81
CA VAL A 96 -11.26 11.67 -14.13
C VAL A 96 -9.91 11.30 -13.51
N ALA A 97 -8.85 11.36 -14.29
CA ALA A 97 -7.50 10.93 -13.89
C ALA A 97 -6.42 11.93 -14.34
N LEU A 98 -5.28 11.88 -13.66
CA LEU A 98 -4.08 12.64 -14.05
C LEU A 98 -3.12 11.71 -14.82
N ARG A 99 -2.69 12.16 -16.01
CA ARG A 99 -1.65 11.50 -16.80
C ARG A 99 -0.55 12.50 -17.13
N GLY A 100 0.58 12.36 -16.47
CA GLY A 100 1.61 13.42 -16.48
C GLY A 100 1.04 14.70 -15.87
N THR A 101 0.88 15.76 -16.65
CA THR A 101 0.28 17.05 -16.24
C THR A 101 -1.15 17.23 -16.75
N GLU A 102 -1.66 16.30 -17.57
CA GLU A 102 -2.95 16.41 -18.23
C GLU A 102 -4.06 15.70 -17.44
N ILE A 103 -5.24 16.34 -17.42
CA ILE A 103 -6.46 15.70 -16.94
C ILE A 103 -7.10 14.93 -18.09
N VAL A 104 -7.29 13.64 -17.86
CA VAL A 104 -7.91 12.70 -18.83
C VAL A 104 -9.09 11.98 -18.19
N THR A 105 -9.92 11.35 -19.02
CA THR A 105 -10.95 10.42 -18.55
C THR A 105 -10.58 9.00 -18.92
N VAL A 106 -10.86 8.07 -18.03
CA VAL A 106 -10.65 6.63 -18.23
C VAL A 106 -11.91 5.87 -17.82
N PRO A 107 -12.30 4.79 -18.50
CA PRO A 107 -13.39 3.94 -18.06
C PRO A 107 -13.12 3.40 -16.65
N ILE A 108 -14.11 3.44 -15.77
CA ILE A 108 -13.98 2.90 -14.40
C ILE A 108 -13.60 1.41 -14.44
N SER A 109 -14.18 0.65 -15.37
CA SER A 109 -13.84 -0.77 -15.58
C SER A 109 -12.34 -0.98 -15.83
N GLN A 110 -11.71 -0.10 -16.60
CA GLN A 110 -10.27 -0.15 -16.85
C GLN A 110 -9.45 0.25 -15.61
N ALA A 111 -9.93 1.24 -14.87
CA ALA A 111 -9.25 1.72 -13.66
C ALA A 111 -9.18 0.67 -12.54
N ILE A 112 -10.19 -0.20 -12.46
CA ILE A 112 -10.30 -1.25 -11.43
C ILE A 112 -9.88 -2.64 -11.92
N ALA A 113 -9.54 -2.81 -13.20
CA ALA A 113 -9.23 -4.11 -13.80
C ALA A 113 -8.04 -4.82 -13.14
N THR A 114 -7.07 -4.06 -12.65
CA THR A 114 -5.85 -4.63 -12.05
C THR A 114 -5.52 -3.92 -10.74
N LEU A 115 -5.39 -4.70 -9.67
CA LEU A 115 -4.91 -4.17 -8.40
C LEU A 115 -3.42 -3.85 -8.52
N ARG A 116 -3.04 -2.62 -8.19
CA ARG A 116 -1.64 -2.25 -8.10
C ARG A 116 -1.01 -2.82 -6.84
N THR A 117 0.06 -3.57 -7.04
CA THR A 117 0.94 -4.06 -5.98
C THR A 117 2.31 -3.41 -6.11
N VAL A 118 3.10 -3.42 -5.03
CA VAL A 118 4.50 -2.99 -5.06
C VAL A 118 5.35 -4.20 -5.40
N PRO A 119 6.08 -4.21 -6.55
CA PRO A 119 6.97 -5.31 -6.90
C PRO A 119 8.14 -5.42 -5.91
N HIS A 120 8.64 -6.63 -5.68
CA HIS A 120 9.78 -6.87 -4.77
C HIS A 120 11.07 -6.21 -5.26
N ASP A 121 11.21 -6.00 -6.56
CA ASP A 121 12.34 -5.33 -7.23
C ASP A 121 12.14 -3.83 -7.41
N HIS A 122 11.09 -3.26 -6.82
CA HIS A 122 10.86 -1.82 -6.89
C HIS A 122 12.05 -1.05 -6.28
N PRO A 123 12.57 0.03 -6.92
CA PRO A 123 13.76 0.74 -6.45
C PRO A 123 13.69 1.19 -4.98
N LEU A 124 12.52 1.61 -4.50
CA LEU A 124 12.34 1.99 -3.09
C LEU A 124 12.40 0.78 -2.14
N VAL A 125 11.97 -0.41 -2.57
CA VAL A 125 12.09 -1.65 -1.78
C VAL A 125 13.57 -2.02 -1.66
N LEU A 126 14.31 -1.98 -2.78
CA LEU A 126 15.74 -2.25 -2.79
C LEU A 126 16.51 -1.25 -1.91
N ALA A 127 16.21 0.04 -2.02
CA ALA A 127 16.82 1.07 -1.17
C ALA A 127 16.50 0.85 0.32
N ALA A 128 15.26 0.51 0.67
CA ALA A 128 14.88 0.21 2.04
C ALA A 128 15.63 -1.01 2.60
N ARG A 129 15.80 -2.07 1.80
CA ARG A 129 16.63 -3.24 2.17
C ARG A 129 18.08 -2.85 2.41
N ALA A 130 18.65 -2.00 1.54
CA ALA A 130 20.04 -1.54 1.67
C ALA A 130 20.30 -0.80 2.99
N VAL A 131 19.29 -0.13 3.56
CA VAL A 131 19.40 0.51 4.88
C VAL A 131 18.93 -0.38 6.04
N GLY A 132 18.71 -1.68 5.80
CA GLY A 132 18.42 -2.68 6.83
C GLY A 132 16.94 -2.86 7.17
N THR A 133 16.01 -2.37 6.33
CA THR A 133 14.58 -2.71 6.46
C THR A 133 14.34 -4.13 5.97
N ARG A 134 13.60 -4.93 6.74
CA ARG A 134 13.17 -6.28 6.38
C ARG A 134 11.72 -6.29 5.93
N PHE A 135 11.39 -7.12 4.96
CA PHE A 135 10.05 -7.16 4.34
C PHE A 135 9.24 -8.42 4.67
N GLY A 136 9.78 -9.31 5.50
CA GLY A 136 9.09 -10.53 5.93
C GLY A 136 8.96 -11.61 4.83
N ASP A 137 9.59 -11.41 3.68
CA ASP A 137 9.72 -12.35 2.57
C ASP A 137 11.07 -13.08 2.58
N GLU A 138 11.89 -12.78 3.56
CA GLU A 138 13.21 -13.35 3.75
C GLU A 138 13.05 -14.67 4.52
N THR A 139 13.53 -15.77 3.97
CA THR A 139 13.80 -16.97 4.78
C THR A 139 14.80 -16.58 5.86
N ALA A 140 14.53 -16.96 7.12
CA ALA A 140 15.39 -16.64 8.25
C ALA A 140 16.85 -16.95 7.93
N ALA A 141 17.62 -15.91 7.56
CA ALA A 141 19.07 -16.05 7.48
C ALA A 141 19.63 -16.12 8.89
N PRO A 142 20.60 -16.98 9.17
CA PRO A 142 21.25 -17.05 10.48
C PRO A 142 21.81 -15.67 10.83
N ASP A 143 21.66 -15.30 12.10
CA ASP A 143 22.16 -14.05 12.67
C ASP A 143 23.61 -13.79 12.26
N GLY A 144 23.85 -12.65 11.59
CA GLY A 144 25.18 -12.13 11.33
C GLY A 144 25.62 -11.99 9.88
N ALA A 145 24.88 -12.49 8.89
CA ALA A 145 25.23 -12.23 7.49
C ALA A 145 24.67 -10.85 7.06
N ALA A 146 25.56 -9.85 7.01
CA ALA A 146 25.27 -8.64 6.26
C ALA A 146 24.98 -9.07 4.82
N GLN A 147 23.73 -8.90 4.35
CA GLN A 147 23.40 -9.12 2.96
C GLN A 147 24.30 -8.21 2.12
N ALA A 148 25.07 -8.79 1.20
CA ALA A 148 25.82 -8.04 0.21
C ALA A 148 24.85 -7.09 -0.51
N LEU A 149 25.23 -5.82 -0.62
CA LEU A 149 24.48 -4.85 -1.40
C LEU A 149 24.26 -5.43 -2.80
N PRO A 150 23.03 -5.39 -3.36
CA PRO A 150 22.83 -5.80 -4.73
C PRO A 150 23.73 -4.93 -5.63
N ASP A 151 24.46 -5.58 -6.51
CA ASP A 151 25.27 -4.89 -7.50
C ASP A 151 24.38 -3.95 -8.31
N PHE A 152 24.65 -2.66 -8.22
CA PHE A 152 24.08 -1.64 -9.07
C PHE A 152 24.69 -1.70 -10.47
N GLU A 153 24.70 -2.87 -11.09
CA GLU A 153 25.08 -2.97 -12.49
C GLU A 153 24.02 -2.32 -13.37
N GLN A 154 24.48 -1.41 -14.17
CA GLN A 154 23.75 -0.57 -15.10
C GLN A 154 22.80 -1.42 -15.94
N ARG A 155 21.48 -1.20 -15.80
CA ARG A 155 20.54 -1.67 -16.83
C ARG A 155 20.89 -0.96 -18.14
N PRO A 156 21.13 -1.69 -19.23
CA PRO A 156 21.35 -1.07 -20.53
C PRO A 156 20.13 -0.23 -20.88
N GLY A 157 20.36 1.03 -21.22
CA GLY A 157 19.35 2.00 -21.58
C GLY A 157 18.44 1.45 -22.68
N GLY A 158 17.17 1.24 -22.35
CA GLY A 158 16.13 0.99 -23.34
C GLY A 158 15.90 2.28 -24.15
N LYS A 159 16.04 2.15 -25.46
CA LYS A 159 15.67 3.13 -26.46
C LYS A 159 14.14 3.30 -26.50
#